data_8c5edfd09d8d8413e1624cd940ed2184
#
_entry.id   8c5edfd09d8d8413e1624cd940ed2184
#
_cell.length_a   1.000
_cell.length_b   1.000
_cell.length_c   1.000
_cell.angle_alpha   90.00
_cell.angle_beta   90.00
_cell.angle_gamma   90.00
#
_symmetry.space_group_name_H-M   'P 1'
#
loop_
_entity.id
_entity.type
_entity.pdbx_description
1 polymer ?
#
loop_
_entity_poly.entity_id
_entity_poly.type
_entity_poly.pdbx_seq_one_letter_code
_entity_poly.pdbx_strand_id
1 'polypeptide(L)'
;MSEVRKTYTWRSLIALLAATIGAGAVVGYLTQQDKTFYTDLIKPVFAPPGWLFPVAWTLLYAAMALSMWLVLRAGKPDRFIMLGLYIAQLAVNLFWPYLFFVQQALGLAFFWLVLLWLLAAIMLYQFWKVQRIAGYLLIPYQLWLTYAAVLNFTIAKLNP
;
A
#
# COMPACT_ATOMS: atom_id res chain seq x y z
N MET A 1 4.32 19.18 -23.96
CA MET A 1 3.68 19.23 -22.60
C MET A 1 2.15 19.28 -22.61
N SER A 2 1.51 19.87 -23.64
CA SER A 2 0.03 19.97 -23.73
C SER A 2 -0.69 18.64 -23.99
N GLU A 3 -0.14 17.76 -24.81
CA GLU A 3 -0.77 16.49 -25.19
C GLU A 3 -0.83 15.47 -24.04
N VAL A 4 0.24 15.34 -23.25
CA VAL A 4 0.27 14.39 -22.12
C VAL A 4 -0.77 14.77 -21.05
N ARG A 5 -1.00 16.07 -20.83
CA ARG A 5 -2.06 16.54 -19.94
C ARG A 5 -3.46 16.21 -20.45
N LYS A 6 -3.66 16.13 -21.76
CA LYS A 6 -4.94 15.73 -22.37
C LYS A 6 -5.21 14.23 -22.23
N THR A 7 -4.15 13.40 -22.20
CA THR A 7 -4.26 11.95 -22.07
C THR A 7 -4.67 11.53 -20.65
N TYR A 8 -4.11 12.17 -19.60
CA TYR A 8 -4.41 11.85 -18.21
C TYR A 8 -5.46 12.80 -17.63
N THR A 9 -6.71 12.55 -17.96
CA THR A 9 -7.89 13.30 -17.52
C THR A 9 -8.39 12.81 -16.16
N TRP A 10 -9.44 13.45 -15.62
CA TRP A 10 -10.13 12.98 -14.41
C TRP A 10 -10.67 11.54 -14.54
N ARG A 11 -10.98 11.09 -15.78
CA ARG A 11 -11.38 9.69 -16.04
C ARG A 11 -10.27 8.71 -15.74
N SER A 12 -9.01 9.04 -16.07
CA SER A 12 -7.86 8.20 -15.73
C SER A 12 -7.58 8.18 -14.23
N LEU A 13 -7.87 9.26 -13.50
CA LEU A 13 -7.80 9.27 -12.04
C LEU A 13 -8.84 8.33 -11.44
N ILE A 14 -10.09 8.38 -11.90
CA ILE A 14 -11.15 7.47 -11.44
C ILE A 14 -10.76 6.02 -11.73
N ALA A 15 -10.22 5.73 -12.91
CA ALA A 15 -9.78 4.38 -13.25
C ALA A 15 -8.65 3.88 -12.31
N LEU A 16 -7.67 4.72 -12.00
CA LEU A 16 -6.61 4.39 -11.04
C LEU A 16 -7.15 4.18 -9.62
N LEU A 17 -8.04 5.05 -9.15
CA LEU A 17 -8.70 4.92 -7.86
C LEU A 17 -9.49 3.61 -7.78
N ALA A 18 -10.32 3.35 -8.79
CA ALA A 18 -11.14 2.13 -8.85
C ALA A 18 -10.26 0.86 -8.90
N ALA A 19 -9.20 0.87 -9.70
CA ALA A 19 -8.27 -0.26 -9.79
C ALA A 19 -7.53 -0.51 -8.47
N THR A 20 -6.98 0.54 -7.85
CA THR A 20 -6.16 0.40 -6.64
C THR A 20 -7.01 0.04 -5.42
N ILE A 21 -8.09 0.78 -5.18
CA ILE A 21 -9.01 0.53 -4.06
C ILE A 21 -9.75 -0.80 -4.28
N GLY A 22 -10.21 -1.06 -5.51
CA GLY A 22 -10.89 -2.29 -5.86
C GLY A 22 -10.02 -3.53 -5.65
N ALA A 23 -8.75 -3.50 -6.07
CA ALA A 23 -7.80 -4.57 -5.80
C ALA A 23 -7.63 -4.82 -4.29
N GLY A 24 -7.46 -3.75 -3.51
CA GLY A 24 -7.38 -3.84 -2.04
C GLY A 24 -8.65 -4.40 -1.41
N ALA A 25 -9.82 -3.97 -1.88
CA ALA A 25 -11.11 -4.47 -1.38
C ALA A 25 -11.31 -5.96 -1.69
N VAL A 26 -10.96 -6.41 -2.91
CA VAL A 26 -11.02 -7.82 -3.30
C VAL A 26 -10.11 -8.67 -2.42
N VAL A 27 -8.85 -8.27 -2.25
CA VAL A 27 -7.92 -9.01 -1.38
C VAL A 27 -8.40 -8.99 0.07
N GLY A 28 -8.84 -7.85 0.59
CA GLY A 28 -9.42 -7.75 1.93
C GLY A 28 -10.63 -8.67 2.12
N TYR A 29 -11.50 -8.80 1.12
CA TYR A 29 -12.63 -9.73 1.14
C TYR A 29 -12.17 -11.20 1.14
N LEU A 30 -11.25 -11.56 0.26
CA LEU A 30 -10.74 -12.93 0.13
C LEU A 30 -9.97 -13.40 1.38
N THR A 31 -9.33 -12.49 2.10
CA THR A 31 -8.55 -12.80 3.32
C THR A 31 -9.37 -12.63 4.60
N GLN A 32 -10.65 -12.26 4.51
CA GLN A 32 -11.54 -12.06 5.66
C GLN A 32 -11.98 -13.36 6.36
N GLN A 33 -11.85 -14.50 5.72
CA GLN A 33 -12.39 -15.78 6.23
C GLN A 33 -11.74 -16.21 7.55
N ASP A 34 -10.54 -15.68 7.87
CA ASP A 34 -9.81 -15.98 9.10
C ASP A 34 -9.79 -14.78 10.10
N LYS A 35 -10.90 -14.04 10.19
CA LYS A 35 -11.02 -12.95 11.18
C LYS A 35 -10.85 -13.42 12.63
N THR A 36 -11.21 -14.64 12.94
CA THR A 36 -11.01 -15.27 14.24
C THR A 36 -9.52 -15.35 14.57
N PHE A 37 -8.66 -15.69 13.59
CA PHE A 37 -7.21 -15.73 13.81
C PHE A 37 -6.67 -14.43 14.41
N TYR A 38 -7.00 -13.26 13.82
CA TYR A 38 -6.50 -11.99 14.37
C TYR A 38 -7.06 -11.68 15.76
N THR A 39 -8.29 -12.12 16.06
CA THR A 39 -8.88 -11.91 17.41
C THR A 39 -8.19 -12.76 18.47
N ASP A 40 -7.74 -13.95 18.11
CA ASP A 40 -7.14 -14.92 19.02
C ASP A 40 -5.64 -14.65 19.28
N LEU A 41 -4.99 -13.84 18.43
CA LEU A 41 -3.58 -13.45 18.61
C LEU A 41 -3.39 -12.64 19.91
N ILE A 42 -2.27 -12.90 20.58
CA ILE A 42 -1.76 -12.01 21.62
C ILE A 42 -1.24 -10.74 20.97
N LYS A 43 -1.87 -9.61 21.29
CA LYS A 43 -1.59 -8.30 20.67
C LYS A 43 -0.95 -7.34 21.64
N PRO A 44 -0.01 -6.49 21.17
CA PRO A 44 0.52 -5.41 22.00
C PRO A 44 -0.56 -4.36 22.31
N VAL A 45 -0.36 -3.61 23.39
CA VAL A 45 -1.31 -2.57 23.85
C VAL A 45 -1.58 -1.50 22.79
N PHE A 46 -0.62 -1.25 21.90
CA PHE A 46 -0.75 -0.28 20.81
C PHE A 46 -1.41 -0.85 19.56
N ALA A 47 -1.89 -2.11 19.55
CA ALA A 47 -2.58 -2.69 18.40
C ALA A 47 -3.90 -1.94 18.16
N PRO A 48 -4.19 -1.54 16.90
CA PRO A 48 -5.38 -0.78 16.59
C PRO A 48 -6.62 -1.69 16.58
N PRO A 49 -7.81 -1.14 16.78
CA PRO A 49 -9.04 -1.89 16.59
C PRO A 49 -9.19 -2.33 15.13
N GLY A 50 -9.77 -3.51 14.91
CA GLY A 50 -9.84 -4.13 13.58
C GLY A 50 -10.52 -3.27 12.51
N TRP A 51 -11.50 -2.44 12.89
CA TRP A 51 -12.19 -1.53 11.96
C TRP A 51 -11.29 -0.43 11.37
N LEU A 52 -10.18 -0.11 12.05
CA LEU A 52 -9.26 0.93 11.56
C LEU A 52 -8.51 0.50 10.30
N PHE A 53 -8.22 -0.80 10.13
CA PHE A 53 -7.47 -1.30 8.98
C PHE A 53 -8.15 -0.99 7.64
N PRO A 54 -9.42 -1.34 7.39
CA PRO A 54 -10.06 -1.05 6.11
C PRO A 54 -10.17 0.46 5.86
N VAL A 55 -10.40 1.28 6.88
CA VAL A 55 -10.44 2.74 6.75
C VAL A 55 -9.07 3.30 6.35
N ALA A 56 -8.02 2.92 7.07
CA ALA A 56 -6.66 3.37 6.79
C ALA A 56 -6.21 2.94 5.39
N TRP A 57 -6.38 1.68 5.02
CA TRP A 57 -5.99 1.18 3.70
C TRP A 57 -6.75 1.85 2.56
N THR A 58 -8.05 2.13 2.71
CA THR A 58 -8.82 2.85 1.68
C THR A 58 -8.24 4.24 1.43
N LEU A 59 -7.94 4.99 2.50
CA LEU A 59 -7.34 6.32 2.38
C LEU A 59 -5.93 6.27 1.77
N LEU A 60 -5.13 5.29 2.17
CA LEU A 60 -3.76 5.11 1.66
C LEU A 60 -3.77 4.72 0.17
N TYR A 61 -4.64 3.80 -0.24
CA TYR A 61 -4.80 3.44 -1.65
C TYR A 61 -5.29 4.62 -2.50
N ALA A 62 -6.19 5.45 -1.97
CA ALA A 62 -6.61 6.67 -2.64
C ALA A 62 -5.44 7.66 -2.81
N ALA A 63 -4.64 7.87 -1.76
CA ALA A 63 -3.46 8.73 -1.82
C ALA A 63 -2.41 8.19 -2.80
N MET A 64 -2.17 6.87 -2.83
CA MET A 64 -1.27 6.21 -3.77
C MET A 64 -1.74 6.39 -5.23
N ALA A 65 -3.02 6.17 -5.52
CA ALA A 65 -3.59 6.34 -6.85
C ALA A 65 -3.51 7.80 -7.32
N LEU A 66 -3.82 8.75 -6.44
CA LEU A 66 -3.68 10.19 -6.73
C LEU A 66 -2.21 10.56 -6.99
N SER A 67 -1.29 10.05 -6.17
CA SER A 67 0.15 10.25 -6.33
C SER A 67 0.63 9.74 -7.69
N MET A 68 0.27 8.52 -8.08
CA MET A 68 0.62 7.95 -9.40
C MET A 68 0.03 8.77 -10.55
N TRP A 69 -1.24 9.20 -10.43
CA TRP A 69 -1.86 10.04 -11.44
C TRP A 69 -1.11 11.37 -11.65
N LEU A 70 -0.66 12.02 -10.57
CA LEU A 70 0.14 13.24 -10.65
C LEU A 70 1.47 13.00 -11.39
N VAL A 71 2.14 11.87 -11.12
CA VAL A 71 3.37 11.47 -11.80
C VAL A 71 3.13 11.26 -13.30
N LEU A 72 2.06 10.57 -13.68
CA LEU A 72 1.69 10.36 -15.07
C LEU A 72 1.41 11.68 -15.80
N ARG A 73 0.70 12.60 -15.14
CA ARG A 73 0.40 13.94 -15.69
C ARG A 73 1.63 14.84 -15.82
N ALA A 74 2.68 14.59 -15.04
CA ALA A 74 3.94 15.35 -15.17
C ALA A 74 4.63 15.10 -16.51
N GLY A 75 4.28 14.01 -17.21
CA GLY A 75 4.70 13.74 -18.59
C GLY A 75 6.19 13.50 -18.78
N LYS A 76 6.90 13.12 -17.70
CA LYS A 76 8.34 12.83 -17.77
C LYS A 76 8.59 11.53 -18.55
N PRO A 77 9.77 11.37 -19.21
CA PRO A 77 10.11 10.17 -19.99
C PRO A 77 9.97 8.88 -19.16
N ASP A 78 10.39 8.92 -17.91
CA ASP A 78 10.46 7.75 -17.00
C ASP A 78 9.11 7.34 -16.42
N ARG A 79 8.00 7.96 -16.84
CA ARG A 79 6.66 7.69 -16.27
C ARG A 79 6.25 6.22 -16.31
N PHE A 80 6.69 5.46 -17.31
CA PHE A 80 6.39 4.02 -17.39
C PHE A 80 7.20 3.19 -16.41
N ILE A 81 8.44 3.60 -16.11
CA ILE A 81 9.25 3.01 -15.05
C ILE A 81 8.58 3.26 -13.68
N MET A 82 8.07 4.48 -13.46
CA MET A 82 7.32 4.84 -12.25
C MET A 82 6.04 4.01 -12.12
N LEU A 83 5.32 3.76 -13.22
CA LEU A 83 4.14 2.90 -13.24
C LEU A 83 4.53 1.44 -12.92
N GLY A 84 5.62 0.93 -13.49
CA GLY A 84 6.14 -0.40 -13.16
C GLY A 84 6.46 -0.55 -11.67
N LEU A 85 7.13 0.44 -11.09
CA LEU A 85 7.44 0.47 -9.65
C LEU A 85 6.15 0.52 -8.80
N TYR A 86 5.16 1.32 -9.21
CA TYR A 86 3.86 1.39 -8.56
C TYR A 86 3.14 0.03 -8.57
N ILE A 87 3.10 -0.64 -9.71
CA ILE A 87 2.46 -1.95 -9.86
C ILE A 87 3.21 -3.01 -9.03
N ALA A 88 4.55 -3.02 -9.08
CA ALA A 88 5.36 -3.97 -8.35
C ALA A 88 5.14 -3.86 -6.82
N GLN A 89 5.21 -2.63 -6.28
CA GLN A 89 4.97 -2.43 -4.85
C GLN A 89 3.51 -2.73 -4.47
N LEU A 90 2.53 -2.41 -5.32
CA LEU A 90 1.12 -2.74 -5.06
C LEU A 90 0.89 -4.25 -5.04
N ALA A 91 1.51 -5.01 -5.94
CA ALA A 91 1.43 -6.47 -5.94
C ALA A 91 2.01 -7.07 -4.64
N VAL A 92 3.18 -6.58 -4.21
CA VAL A 92 3.79 -6.99 -2.93
C VAL A 92 2.89 -6.62 -1.74
N ASN A 93 2.26 -5.44 -1.78
CA ASN A 93 1.32 -4.98 -0.75
C ASN A 93 0.08 -5.90 -0.66
N LEU A 94 -0.53 -6.21 -1.80
CA LEU A 94 -1.73 -7.05 -1.87
C LEU A 94 -1.47 -8.51 -1.49
N PHE A 95 -0.23 -8.96 -1.54
CA PHE A 95 0.13 -10.34 -1.14
C PHE A 95 0.35 -10.48 0.38
N TRP A 96 0.69 -9.39 1.09
CA TRP A 96 0.94 -9.44 2.53
C TRP A 96 -0.23 -10.00 3.36
N PRO A 97 -1.52 -9.62 3.11
CA PRO A 97 -2.64 -10.17 3.87
C PRO A 97 -2.78 -11.70 3.72
N TYR A 98 -2.44 -12.25 2.57
CA TYR A 98 -2.42 -13.69 2.35
C TYR A 98 -1.41 -14.38 3.28
N LEU A 99 -0.18 -13.86 3.38
CA LEU A 99 0.84 -14.40 4.27
C LEU A 99 0.44 -14.30 5.74
N PHE A 100 -0.14 -13.16 6.12
CA PHE A 100 -0.47 -12.87 7.51
C PHE A 100 -1.72 -13.62 7.98
N PHE A 101 -2.82 -13.54 7.22
CA PHE A 101 -4.12 -14.07 7.65
C PHE A 101 -4.37 -15.51 7.20
N VAL A 102 -4.01 -15.86 5.95
CA VAL A 102 -4.32 -17.18 5.38
C VAL A 102 -3.22 -18.19 5.72
N GLN A 103 -1.96 -17.84 5.47
CA GLN A 103 -0.83 -18.72 5.77
C GLN A 103 -0.42 -18.68 7.26
N GLN A 104 -0.86 -17.67 8.00
CA GLN A 104 -0.52 -17.44 9.41
C GLN A 104 1.00 -17.42 9.65
N ALA A 105 1.76 -17.15 8.60
CA ALA A 105 3.22 -17.13 8.59
C ALA A 105 3.75 -15.77 9.07
N LEU A 106 3.53 -15.45 10.36
CA LEU A 106 3.76 -14.12 10.95
C LEU A 106 5.19 -13.62 10.74
N GLY A 107 6.19 -14.51 10.87
CA GLY A 107 7.59 -14.16 10.64
C GLY A 107 7.90 -13.85 9.17
N LEU A 108 7.38 -14.66 8.23
CA LEU A 108 7.52 -14.43 6.80
C LEU A 108 6.78 -13.14 6.39
N ALA A 109 5.58 -12.92 6.91
CA ALA A 109 4.81 -11.71 6.68
C ALA A 109 5.57 -10.45 7.12
N PHE A 110 6.35 -10.52 8.21
CA PHE A 110 7.20 -9.41 8.64
C PHE A 110 8.30 -9.11 7.61
N PHE A 111 9.06 -10.11 7.15
CA PHE A 111 10.11 -9.90 6.14
C PHE A 111 9.53 -9.40 4.81
N TRP A 112 8.34 -9.89 4.45
CA TRP A 112 7.61 -9.42 3.28
C TRP A 112 7.20 -7.94 3.40
N LEU A 113 6.81 -7.53 4.60
CA LEU A 113 6.47 -6.15 4.89
C LEU A 113 7.70 -5.22 4.87
N VAL A 114 8.88 -5.73 5.29
CA VAL A 114 10.15 -5.00 5.13
C VAL A 114 10.48 -4.79 3.64
N LEU A 115 10.31 -5.82 2.81
CA LEU A 115 10.46 -5.68 1.36
C LEU A 115 9.49 -4.62 0.79
N LEU A 116 8.23 -4.67 1.19
CA LEU A 116 7.24 -3.67 0.81
C LEU A 116 7.65 -2.26 1.23
N TRP A 117 8.12 -2.11 2.46
CA TRP A 117 8.59 -0.84 3.01
C TRP A 117 9.72 -0.25 2.16
N LEU A 118 10.70 -1.07 1.76
CA LEU A 118 11.81 -0.64 0.90
C LEU A 118 11.32 -0.22 -0.49
N LEU A 119 10.43 -0.98 -1.12
CA LEU A 119 9.84 -0.64 -2.42
C LEU A 119 9.04 0.67 -2.34
N ALA A 120 8.25 0.85 -1.26
CA ALA A 120 7.49 2.07 -1.02
C ALA A 120 8.41 3.28 -0.80
N ALA A 121 9.53 3.13 -0.08
CA ALA A 121 10.51 4.18 0.12
C ALA A 121 11.18 4.60 -1.19
N ILE A 122 11.55 3.64 -2.05
CA ILE A 122 12.06 3.91 -3.39
C ILE A 122 11.01 4.64 -4.22
N MET A 123 9.76 4.19 -4.20
CA MET A 123 8.66 4.82 -4.93
C MET A 123 8.43 6.27 -4.44
N LEU A 124 8.39 6.49 -3.12
CA LEU A 124 8.24 7.82 -2.52
C LEU A 124 9.34 8.75 -3.02
N TYR A 125 10.61 8.31 -2.96
CA TYR A 125 11.76 9.11 -3.39
C TYR A 125 11.69 9.47 -4.88
N GLN A 126 11.38 8.50 -5.74
CA GLN A 126 11.28 8.71 -7.17
C GLN A 126 10.10 9.63 -7.53
N PHE A 127 8.96 9.43 -6.90
CA PHE A 127 7.77 10.28 -7.12
C PHE A 127 8.01 11.71 -6.65
N TRP A 128 8.73 11.88 -5.53
CA TRP A 128 9.13 13.20 -5.05
C TRP A 128 9.99 13.96 -6.06
N LYS A 129 10.93 13.27 -6.72
CA LYS A 129 11.76 13.88 -7.78
C LYS A 129 10.97 14.31 -9.00
N VAL A 130 9.91 13.56 -9.35
CA VAL A 130 9.05 13.87 -10.50
C VAL A 130 8.08 14.99 -10.16
N GLN A 131 7.40 14.87 -9.02
CA GLN A 131 6.36 15.79 -8.56
C GLN A 131 6.32 15.81 -7.02
N ARG A 132 6.68 16.92 -6.40
CA ARG A 132 6.78 17.02 -4.93
C ARG A 132 5.48 16.64 -4.21
N ILE A 133 4.33 17.09 -4.74
CA ILE A 133 3.01 16.76 -4.14
C ILE A 133 2.77 15.26 -4.17
N ALA A 134 3.17 14.55 -5.23
CA ALA A 134 3.05 13.09 -5.30
C ALA A 134 3.88 12.41 -4.20
N GLY A 135 5.08 12.91 -3.92
CA GLY A 135 5.90 12.43 -2.79
C GLY A 135 5.22 12.66 -1.44
N TYR A 136 4.69 13.87 -1.20
CA TYR A 136 4.00 14.20 0.07
C TYR A 136 2.81 13.27 0.32
N LEU A 137 2.04 12.92 -0.70
CA LEU A 137 0.91 11.99 -0.59
C LEU A 137 1.31 10.57 -0.17
N LEU A 138 2.57 10.18 -0.39
CA LEU A 138 3.09 8.87 -0.01
C LEU A 138 3.70 8.83 1.41
N ILE A 139 3.92 9.96 2.06
CA ILE A 139 4.45 10.01 3.43
C ILE A 139 3.54 9.27 4.41
N PRO A 140 2.21 9.51 4.45
CA PRO A 140 1.32 8.75 5.33
C PRO A 140 1.38 7.24 5.09
N TYR A 141 1.51 6.82 3.83
CA TYR A 141 1.67 5.42 3.49
C TYR A 141 2.97 4.83 4.05
N GLN A 142 4.10 5.53 3.92
CA GLN A 142 5.38 5.08 4.46
C GLN A 142 5.35 4.99 6.01
N LEU A 143 4.71 5.95 6.68
CA LEU A 143 4.53 5.91 8.13
C LEU A 143 3.64 4.74 8.56
N TRP A 144 2.55 4.48 7.82
CA TRP A 144 1.68 3.34 8.08
C TRP A 144 2.42 2.00 7.92
N LEU A 145 3.24 1.84 6.88
CA LEU A 145 4.05 0.64 6.70
C LEU A 145 5.08 0.46 7.82
N THR A 146 5.68 1.54 8.32
CA THR A 146 6.57 1.49 9.49
C THR A 146 5.83 0.99 10.72
N TYR A 147 4.66 1.57 11.00
CA TYR A 147 3.81 1.12 12.10
C TYR A 147 3.38 -0.35 11.94
N ALA A 148 2.94 -0.75 10.75
CA ALA A 148 2.53 -2.12 10.45
C ALA A 148 3.69 -3.11 10.61
N ALA A 149 4.93 -2.73 10.24
CA ALA A 149 6.11 -3.57 10.44
C ALA A 149 6.41 -3.79 11.93
N VAL A 150 6.36 -2.73 12.73
CA VAL A 150 6.54 -2.83 14.20
C VAL A 150 5.44 -3.70 14.82
N LEU A 151 4.19 -3.50 14.40
CA LEU A 151 3.05 -4.28 14.86
C LEU A 151 3.20 -5.76 14.50
N ASN A 152 3.49 -6.08 13.25
CA ASN A 152 3.66 -7.46 12.77
C ASN A 152 4.83 -8.16 13.49
N PHE A 153 5.98 -7.46 13.64
CA PHE A 153 7.13 -8.00 14.37
C PHE A 153 6.77 -8.34 15.82
N THR A 154 6.07 -7.43 16.49
CA THR A 154 5.68 -7.63 17.88
C THR A 154 4.69 -8.78 18.02
N ILE A 155 3.70 -8.87 17.13
CA ILE A 155 2.74 -9.98 17.10
C ILE A 155 3.48 -11.31 16.86
N ALA A 156 4.40 -11.36 15.91
CA ALA A 156 5.18 -12.58 15.63
C ALA A 156 6.03 -13.03 16.85
N LYS A 157 6.50 -12.09 17.66
CA LYS A 157 7.26 -12.40 18.89
C LYS A 157 6.37 -12.89 20.03
N LEU A 158 5.13 -12.40 20.10
CA LEU A 158 4.17 -12.78 21.14
C LEU A 158 3.46 -14.10 20.84
N ASN A 159 3.49 -14.56 19.57
CA ASN A 159 2.83 -15.77 19.07
C ASN A 159 3.85 -16.63 18.29
N PRO A 160 4.82 -17.27 18.98
CA PRO A 160 5.89 -18.04 18.36
C PRO A 160 5.39 -19.34 17.70
#